data_8df1a7c26c1d0da36e2fbc3b1476e7dc
#
_entry.id   8df1a7c26c1d0da36e2fbc3b1476e7dc
#
_cell.length_a   1.000
_cell.length_b   1.000
_cell.length_c   1.000
_cell.angle_alpha   90.00
_cell.angle_beta   90.00
_cell.angle_gamma   90.00
#
_symmetry.space_group_name_H-M   'P 1'
#
loop_
_entity.id
_entity.type
_entity.pdbx_description
1 polymer ?
#
loop_
_entity_poly.entity_id
_entity_poly.type
_entity_poly.pdbx_seq_one_letter_code
_entity_poly.pdbx_strand_id
1 'polypeptide(L)'
;MRRLTVAVFLFSSVLACAQAGLQLRPGQVAEVPAFSTVVAAQKCKNWSWAAALETVLRLQGVKLGQRELVTKLQGGEVCDDDFTRFEDLPKLVEGQYAREDGSKVRVSASYQLGAPTNVDDVIVAMRQGHPLVLFWKGRAYLLCGLVYDEYIGPNGQRIFDVRQMKLLDPYFGADDDEQFVTFVKGTDDTNDINGLMKVTVTPVEQQPWKR
;
A
#
# COMPACT_ATOMS: atom_id res chain seq x y z
N MET A 1 29.54 4.94 -81.41
CA MET A 1 28.34 5.38 -80.66
C MET A 1 28.18 4.50 -79.43
N ARG A 2 28.55 5.00 -78.23
CA ARG A 2 28.41 4.31 -76.94
C ARG A 2 27.12 4.79 -76.30
N ARG A 3 26.15 3.89 -76.07
CA ARG A 3 24.92 4.18 -75.32
C ARG A 3 25.18 4.08 -73.84
N LEU A 4 25.01 5.17 -73.09
CA LEU A 4 25.07 5.27 -71.67
C LEU A 4 23.73 4.91 -71.09
N THR A 5 23.61 3.79 -70.40
CA THR A 5 22.36 3.39 -69.69
C THR A 5 22.48 3.93 -68.26
N VAL A 6 21.64 4.91 -67.94
CA VAL A 6 21.50 5.45 -66.59
C VAL A 6 20.49 4.60 -65.82
N ALA A 7 20.97 3.85 -64.83
CA ALA A 7 20.10 3.12 -63.90
C ALA A 7 19.65 4.06 -62.78
N VAL A 8 18.36 4.39 -62.75
CA VAL A 8 17.74 5.15 -61.63
C VAL A 8 17.37 4.18 -60.52
N PHE A 9 18.13 4.21 -59.44
CA PHE A 9 17.77 3.49 -58.17
C PHE A 9 16.73 4.32 -57.40
N LEU A 10 15.46 3.89 -57.47
CA LEU A 10 14.40 4.40 -56.60
C LEU A 10 14.61 3.79 -55.18
N PHE A 11 15.14 4.57 -54.25
CA PHE A 11 15.16 4.26 -52.82
C PHE A 11 13.72 4.43 -52.30
N SER A 12 12.97 3.35 -52.19
CA SER A 12 11.72 3.30 -51.44
C SER A 12 12.04 3.31 -49.95
N SER A 13 12.05 4.50 -49.36
CA SER A 13 12.06 4.66 -47.90
C SER A 13 10.73 4.18 -47.35
N VAL A 14 10.68 2.93 -46.90
CA VAL A 14 9.60 2.41 -46.07
C VAL A 14 9.71 3.13 -44.72
N LEU A 15 8.94 4.19 -44.51
CA LEU A 15 8.65 4.73 -43.20
C LEU A 15 7.87 3.64 -42.45
N ALA A 16 8.59 2.84 -41.63
CA ALA A 16 8.00 2.03 -40.60
C ALA A 16 7.45 3.00 -39.54
N CYS A 17 6.20 3.43 -39.67
CA CYS A 17 5.43 4.00 -38.58
C CYS A 17 5.33 2.90 -37.52
N ALA A 18 6.25 2.91 -36.56
CA ALA A 18 6.08 2.15 -35.33
C ALA A 18 4.80 2.66 -34.68
N GLN A 19 3.70 1.94 -34.84
CA GLN A 19 2.49 2.16 -34.07
C GLN A 19 2.87 1.83 -32.63
N ALA A 20 3.22 2.87 -31.86
CA ALA A 20 3.39 2.77 -30.43
C ALA A 20 2.03 2.47 -29.82
N GLY A 21 1.65 1.19 -29.84
CA GLY A 21 0.42 0.68 -29.26
C GLY A 21 0.51 0.63 -27.75
N LEU A 22 -0.62 0.52 -27.10
CA LEU A 22 -0.72 0.23 -25.67
C LEU A 22 -0.02 -1.11 -25.37
N GLN A 23 1.02 -1.08 -24.52
CA GLN A 23 1.72 -2.30 -24.10
C GLN A 23 1.07 -2.84 -22.82
N LEU A 24 0.56 -4.06 -22.86
CA LEU A 24 0.03 -4.76 -21.70
C LEU A 24 1.11 -5.62 -21.05
N ARG A 25 1.26 -5.50 -19.74
CA ARG A 25 2.02 -6.40 -18.87
C ARG A 25 1.07 -7.04 -17.88
N PRO A 26 0.56 -8.23 -18.15
CA PRO A 26 -0.42 -8.90 -17.29
C PRO A 26 0.23 -9.52 -16.06
N GLY A 27 -0.56 -9.69 -14.99
CA GLY A 27 -0.23 -10.50 -13.84
C GLY A 27 1.01 -10.05 -13.07
N GLN A 28 1.27 -8.75 -13.02
CA GLN A 28 2.36 -8.20 -12.20
C GLN A 28 2.02 -8.37 -10.72
N VAL A 29 3.06 -8.62 -9.89
CA VAL A 29 2.92 -8.80 -8.45
C VAL A 29 3.72 -7.74 -7.71
N ALA A 30 3.11 -7.12 -6.71
CA ALA A 30 3.79 -6.34 -5.68
C ALA A 30 3.41 -6.93 -4.32
N GLU A 31 4.40 -7.25 -3.50
CA GLU A 31 4.18 -7.89 -2.21
C GLU A 31 5.19 -7.35 -1.18
N VAL A 32 4.75 -7.25 0.08
CA VAL A 32 5.62 -6.90 1.20
C VAL A 32 6.46 -8.12 1.57
N PRO A 33 7.80 -8.04 1.51
CA PRO A 33 8.66 -9.19 1.81
C PRO A 33 8.53 -9.64 3.28
N ALA A 34 8.51 -10.96 3.52
CA ALA A 34 8.59 -11.59 4.86
C ALA A 34 7.65 -10.99 5.92
N PHE A 35 6.43 -10.65 5.54
CA PHE A 35 5.49 -9.89 6.36
C PHE A 35 4.95 -10.64 7.59
N SER A 36 4.88 -11.97 7.56
CA SER A 36 4.15 -12.78 8.54
C SER A 36 4.70 -12.78 9.97
N THR A 37 5.98 -12.44 10.17
CA THR A 37 6.66 -12.60 11.48
C THR A 37 6.43 -11.47 12.49
N VAL A 38 5.78 -10.36 12.09
CA VAL A 38 5.68 -9.13 12.90
C VAL A 38 4.24 -8.73 13.22
N VAL A 39 3.28 -9.55 12.82
CA VAL A 39 1.85 -9.21 12.93
C VAL A 39 1.39 -9.23 14.38
N ALA A 40 0.77 -8.13 14.81
CA ALA A 40 0.12 -8.06 16.11
C ALA A 40 -1.26 -8.71 16.05
N ALA A 41 -1.46 -9.79 16.78
CA ALA A 41 -2.79 -10.38 16.94
C ALA A 41 -3.74 -9.40 17.62
N GLN A 42 -4.98 -9.35 17.13
CA GLN A 42 -6.07 -8.56 17.69
C GLN A 42 -6.37 -9.00 19.13
N LYS A 43 -6.37 -8.06 20.09
CA LYS A 43 -6.58 -8.35 21.50
C LYS A 43 -8.05 -8.33 21.95
N CYS A 44 -8.90 -7.60 21.24
CA CYS A 44 -10.33 -7.50 21.47
C CYS A 44 -11.09 -7.59 20.15
N LYS A 45 -12.33 -8.08 20.17
CA LYS A 45 -13.16 -8.40 19.00
C LYS A 45 -13.21 -7.26 17.95
N ASN A 46 -13.26 -5.99 18.39
CA ASN A 46 -13.45 -4.84 17.51
C ASN A 46 -12.18 -4.00 17.33
N TRP A 47 -10.99 -4.54 17.68
CA TRP A 47 -9.71 -3.84 17.62
C TRP A 47 -8.89 -4.16 16.36
N SER A 48 -9.52 -4.62 15.28
CA SER A 48 -8.78 -4.92 14.03
C SER A 48 -7.96 -3.72 13.54
N TRP A 49 -8.51 -2.50 13.61
CA TRP A 49 -7.83 -1.27 13.25
C TRP A 49 -6.61 -0.98 14.14
N ALA A 50 -6.72 -1.22 15.45
CA ALA A 50 -5.64 -1.00 16.39
C ALA A 50 -4.51 -2.04 16.21
N ALA A 51 -4.86 -3.30 15.93
CA ALA A 51 -3.90 -4.36 15.63
C ALA A 51 -3.17 -4.12 14.30
N ALA A 52 -3.88 -3.69 13.27
CA ALA A 52 -3.30 -3.31 11.99
C ALA A 52 -2.32 -2.13 12.15
N LEU A 53 -2.72 -1.08 12.87
CA LEU A 53 -1.86 0.09 13.12
C LEU A 53 -0.64 -0.28 13.99
N GLU A 54 -0.79 -1.08 15.04
CA GLU A 54 0.34 -1.59 15.84
C GLU A 54 1.35 -2.30 14.94
N THR A 55 0.87 -3.14 14.01
CA THR A 55 1.73 -3.88 13.08
C THR A 55 2.49 -2.95 12.15
N VAL A 56 1.80 -2.01 11.47
CA VAL A 56 2.42 -1.07 10.53
C VAL A 56 3.46 -0.17 11.22
N LEU A 57 3.16 0.29 12.43
CA LEU A 57 4.07 1.13 13.23
C LEU A 57 5.28 0.34 13.71
N ARG A 58 5.08 -0.89 14.19
CA ARG A 58 6.15 -1.80 14.65
C ARG A 58 7.13 -2.14 13.53
N LEU A 59 6.63 -2.43 12.32
CA LEU A 59 7.46 -2.65 11.13
C LEU A 59 8.38 -1.47 10.80
N GLN A 60 7.97 -0.27 11.15
CA GLN A 60 8.73 0.96 10.95
C GLN A 60 9.49 1.41 12.20
N GLY A 61 9.58 0.55 13.23
CA GLY A 61 10.37 0.75 14.46
C GLY A 61 9.70 1.66 15.50
N VAL A 62 8.38 1.89 15.40
CA VAL A 62 7.61 2.66 16.39
C VAL A 62 6.79 1.72 17.24
N LYS A 63 6.95 1.80 18.56
CA LYS A 63 6.18 1.02 19.54
C LYS A 63 4.97 1.83 20.01
N LEU A 64 3.81 1.46 19.49
CA LEU A 64 2.52 2.01 19.93
C LEU A 64 1.51 0.85 19.90
N GLY A 65 1.15 0.36 21.09
CA GLY A 65 0.32 -0.85 21.20
C GLY A 65 -1.17 -0.57 21.08
N GLN A 66 -1.96 -1.64 20.83
CA GLN A 66 -3.42 -1.54 20.66
C GLN A 66 -4.11 -0.83 21.83
N ARG A 67 -3.75 -1.18 23.09
CA ARG A 67 -4.35 -0.54 24.27
C ARG A 67 -4.11 0.95 24.30
N GLU A 68 -2.91 1.38 23.96
CA GLU A 68 -2.56 2.80 23.93
C GLU A 68 -3.33 3.52 22.82
N LEU A 69 -3.43 2.93 21.62
CA LEU A 69 -4.22 3.46 20.51
C LEU A 69 -5.69 3.61 20.89
N VAL A 70 -6.29 2.57 21.47
CA VAL A 70 -7.70 2.59 21.90
C VAL A 70 -7.93 3.60 23.02
N THR A 71 -7.06 3.65 24.01
CA THR A 71 -7.17 4.64 25.11
C THR A 71 -7.07 6.08 24.61
N LYS A 72 -6.15 6.35 23.64
CA LYS A 72 -6.03 7.68 23.03
C LYS A 72 -7.29 8.08 22.26
N LEU A 73 -7.96 7.13 21.61
CA LEU A 73 -9.13 7.39 20.79
C LEU A 73 -10.42 7.49 21.61
N GLN A 74 -10.60 6.56 22.57
CA GLN A 74 -11.87 6.36 23.28
C GLN A 74 -11.84 6.81 24.77
N GLY A 75 -10.66 7.23 25.26
CA GLY A 75 -10.48 7.63 26.63
C GLY A 75 -10.36 6.45 27.62
N GLY A 76 -10.41 5.20 27.16
CA GLY A 76 -10.31 3.99 27.97
C GLY A 76 -10.21 2.74 27.11
N GLU A 77 -9.96 1.58 27.75
CA GLU A 77 -9.91 0.27 27.07
C GLU A 77 -11.35 -0.27 26.87
N VAL A 78 -11.96 -0.02 25.73
CA VAL A 78 -13.31 -0.48 25.39
C VAL A 78 -13.22 -1.53 24.29
N CYS A 79 -13.58 -2.79 24.59
CA CYS A 79 -13.50 -3.92 23.64
C CYS A 79 -14.69 -4.02 22.68
N ASP A 80 -15.86 -3.54 23.08
CA ASP A 80 -17.14 -3.81 22.41
C ASP A 80 -17.62 -2.61 21.54
N ASP A 81 -16.81 -1.57 21.40
CA ASP A 81 -17.17 -0.41 20.58
C ASP A 81 -16.84 -0.66 19.10
N ASP A 82 -17.85 -0.62 18.24
CA ASP A 82 -17.74 -0.72 16.79
C ASP A 82 -17.25 0.64 16.25
N PHE A 83 -15.94 0.81 16.22
CA PHE A 83 -15.33 2.01 15.65
C PHE A 83 -15.40 2.00 14.11
N THR A 84 -16.06 2.98 13.53
CA THR A 84 -16.30 3.10 12.08
C THR A 84 -15.76 4.40 11.46
N ARG A 85 -15.26 5.34 12.27
CA ARG A 85 -14.72 6.64 11.77
C ARG A 85 -13.24 6.51 11.43
N PHE A 86 -12.92 5.67 10.45
CA PHE A 86 -11.54 5.37 10.07
C PHE A 86 -10.75 6.61 9.58
N GLU A 87 -11.43 7.63 9.10
CA GLU A 87 -10.85 8.91 8.69
C GLU A 87 -10.21 9.71 9.85
N ASP A 88 -10.55 9.39 11.10
CA ASP A 88 -9.97 10.02 12.29
C ASP A 88 -8.63 9.37 12.71
N LEU A 89 -8.35 8.14 12.26
CA LEU A 89 -7.15 7.38 12.64
C LEU A 89 -5.81 8.04 12.28
N PRO A 90 -5.65 8.77 11.17
CA PRO A 90 -4.41 9.49 10.90
C PRO A 90 -3.99 10.40 12.05
N LYS A 91 -4.91 11.21 12.55
CA LYS A 91 -4.64 12.14 13.67
C LYS A 91 -4.24 11.45 14.96
N LEU A 92 -4.71 10.19 15.14
CA LEU A 92 -4.39 9.39 16.33
C LEU A 92 -2.93 9.00 16.39
N VAL A 93 -2.33 8.66 15.22
CA VAL A 93 -0.96 8.13 15.14
C VAL A 93 0.07 9.19 14.79
N GLU A 94 -0.35 10.33 14.25
CA GLU A 94 0.56 11.44 13.92
C GLU A 94 1.28 11.96 15.15
N GLY A 95 2.58 12.23 15.01
CA GLY A 95 3.38 12.77 16.10
C GLY A 95 4.86 12.43 16.01
N GLN A 96 5.58 12.73 17.09
CA GLN A 96 6.97 12.36 17.26
C GLN A 96 7.06 11.22 18.27
N TYR A 97 7.84 10.21 17.93
CA TYR A 97 8.06 9.02 18.74
C TYR A 97 9.56 8.76 18.91
N ALA A 98 9.92 8.10 20.01
CA ALA A 98 11.25 7.55 20.18
C ALA A 98 11.26 6.09 19.70
N ARG A 99 12.30 5.68 18.96
CA ARG A 99 12.60 4.28 18.69
C ARG A 99 13.33 3.63 19.85
N GLU A 100 13.50 2.31 19.78
CA GLU A 100 14.25 1.55 20.81
C GLU A 100 15.71 1.99 20.95
N ASP A 101 16.32 2.42 19.86
CA ASP A 101 17.69 2.95 19.82
C ASP A 101 17.82 4.39 20.33
N GLY A 102 16.73 4.99 20.81
CA GLY A 102 16.66 6.37 21.27
C GLY A 102 16.55 7.43 20.15
N SER A 103 16.61 7.04 18.89
CA SER A 103 16.41 7.96 17.78
C SER A 103 14.96 8.48 17.75
N LYS A 104 14.80 9.74 17.33
CA LYS A 104 13.46 10.35 17.18
C LYS A 104 12.97 10.22 15.76
N VAL A 105 11.70 9.89 15.60
CA VAL A 105 11.02 9.79 14.32
C VAL A 105 9.72 10.59 14.34
N ARG A 106 9.30 11.02 13.18
CA ARG A 106 7.98 11.59 12.94
C ARG A 106 7.12 10.59 12.21
N VAL A 107 5.94 10.33 12.75
CA VAL A 107 4.88 9.54 12.10
C VAL A 107 3.93 10.52 11.42
N SER A 108 3.67 10.29 10.15
CA SER A 108 2.64 10.96 9.36
C SER A 108 1.70 9.89 8.81
N ALA A 109 0.44 10.20 8.70
CA ALA A 109 -0.54 9.28 8.16
C ALA A 109 -1.52 10.00 7.23
N SER A 110 -2.07 9.26 6.28
CA SER A 110 -3.12 9.75 5.39
C SER A 110 -4.19 8.68 5.22
N TYR A 111 -5.42 9.10 5.07
CA TYR A 111 -6.56 8.24 4.79
C TYR A 111 -7.19 8.65 3.45
N GLN A 112 -7.48 7.66 2.62
CA GLN A 112 -8.20 7.81 1.37
C GLN A 112 -9.50 7.04 1.49
N LEU A 113 -10.63 7.68 1.21
CA LEU A 113 -11.94 7.04 1.18
C LEU A 113 -12.05 6.12 -0.04
N GLY A 114 -12.64 4.93 0.16
CA GLY A 114 -12.88 3.96 -0.90
C GLY A 114 -11.64 3.20 -1.37
N ALA A 115 -11.75 2.60 -2.54
CA ALA A 115 -10.67 1.82 -3.15
C ALA A 115 -9.46 2.69 -3.54
N PRO A 116 -8.24 2.10 -3.61
CA PRO A 116 -7.04 2.85 -3.98
C PRO A 116 -7.16 3.53 -5.34
N THR A 117 -6.99 4.84 -5.39
CA THR A 117 -7.00 5.62 -6.65
C THR A 117 -5.61 5.78 -7.24
N ASN A 118 -4.57 5.83 -6.41
CA ASN A 118 -3.17 5.86 -6.84
C ASN A 118 -2.49 4.51 -6.56
N VAL A 119 -2.67 3.58 -7.49
CA VAL A 119 -2.12 2.22 -7.36
C VAL A 119 -0.59 2.21 -7.42
N ASP A 120 0.04 3.15 -8.13
CA ASP A 120 1.52 3.23 -8.19
C ASP A 120 2.13 3.49 -6.80
N ASP A 121 1.56 4.41 -6.04
CA ASP A 121 2.00 4.68 -4.65
C ASP A 121 1.83 3.46 -3.73
N VAL A 122 0.77 2.69 -3.93
CA VAL A 122 0.54 1.43 -3.18
C VAL A 122 1.61 0.41 -3.53
N ILE A 123 1.91 0.22 -4.82
CA ILE A 123 2.96 -0.69 -5.31
C ILE A 123 4.33 -0.28 -4.74
N VAL A 124 4.65 1.01 -4.78
CA VAL A 124 5.92 1.54 -4.25
C VAL A 124 6.03 1.26 -2.75
N ALA A 125 4.98 1.54 -1.97
CA ALA A 125 4.97 1.29 -0.53
C ALA A 125 5.21 -0.20 -0.22
N MET A 126 4.54 -1.11 -0.91
CA MET A 126 4.72 -2.55 -0.72
C MET A 126 6.15 -3.02 -1.03
N ARG A 127 6.72 -2.58 -2.15
CA ARG A 127 8.10 -2.90 -2.54
C ARG A 127 9.14 -2.37 -1.54
N GLN A 128 8.81 -1.31 -0.80
CA GLN A 128 9.61 -0.77 0.28
C GLN A 128 9.42 -1.52 1.61
N GLY A 129 8.58 -2.55 1.65
CA GLY A 129 8.27 -3.30 2.86
C GLY A 129 7.25 -2.61 3.79
N HIS A 130 6.51 -1.64 3.27
CA HIS A 130 5.51 -0.89 4.03
C HIS A 130 4.09 -1.34 3.64
N PRO A 131 3.44 -2.21 4.42
CA PRO A 131 2.04 -2.54 4.20
C PRO A 131 1.15 -1.33 4.49
N LEU A 132 -0.04 -1.32 3.88
CA LEU A 132 -1.07 -0.33 4.14
C LEU A 132 -2.20 -0.96 4.95
N VAL A 133 -3.02 -0.12 5.60
CA VAL A 133 -4.23 -0.59 6.27
C VAL A 133 -5.41 -0.39 5.34
N LEU A 134 -6.03 -1.49 4.91
CA LEU A 134 -7.26 -1.47 4.11
C LEU A 134 -8.46 -1.69 5.04
N PHE A 135 -9.45 -0.83 4.92
CA PHE A 135 -10.73 -0.96 5.61
C PHE A 135 -11.75 -1.56 4.65
N TRP A 136 -12.23 -2.77 4.96
CA TRP A 136 -13.15 -3.52 4.12
C TRP A 136 -14.22 -4.17 4.98
N LYS A 137 -15.49 -4.01 4.60
CA LYS A 137 -16.65 -4.52 5.35
C LYS A 137 -16.62 -4.15 6.85
N GLY A 138 -16.22 -2.90 7.14
CA GLY A 138 -16.17 -2.38 8.51
C GLY A 138 -15.02 -2.89 9.38
N ARG A 139 -14.07 -3.66 8.82
CA ARG A 139 -12.87 -4.16 9.51
C ARG A 139 -11.61 -3.65 8.86
N ALA A 140 -10.53 -3.62 9.65
CA ALA A 140 -9.21 -3.29 9.15
C ALA A 140 -8.40 -4.55 8.85
N TYR A 141 -7.75 -4.55 7.70
CA TYR A 141 -6.83 -5.57 7.21
C TYR A 141 -5.50 -4.93 6.85
N LEU A 142 -4.44 -5.72 6.85
CA LEU A 142 -3.16 -5.30 6.31
C LEU A 142 -3.08 -5.68 4.83
N LEU A 143 -3.05 -4.69 3.95
CA LEU A 143 -2.83 -4.88 2.54
C LEU A 143 -1.35 -5.16 2.31
N CYS A 144 -0.99 -6.41 2.04
CA CYS A 144 0.39 -6.89 1.94
C CYS A 144 0.79 -7.39 0.54
N GLY A 145 -0.17 -7.49 -0.39
CA GLY A 145 0.12 -7.89 -1.76
C GLY A 145 -0.94 -7.44 -2.76
N LEU A 146 -0.50 -7.21 -4.01
CA LEU A 146 -1.35 -6.91 -5.16
C LEU A 146 -0.98 -7.82 -6.32
N VAL A 147 -1.99 -8.28 -7.07
CA VAL A 147 -1.86 -8.76 -8.44
C VAL A 147 -2.56 -7.77 -9.36
N TYR A 148 -1.86 -7.27 -10.36
CA TYR A 148 -2.36 -6.23 -11.25
C TYR A 148 -1.87 -6.39 -12.69
N ASP A 149 -2.64 -5.85 -13.63
CA ASP A 149 -2.21 -5.64 -15.00
C ASP A 149 -1.71 -4.21 -15.15
N GLU A 150 -0.57 -4.05 -15.83
CA GLU A 150 0.01 -2.75 -16.15
C GLU A 150 -0.14 -2.47 -17.66
N TYR A 151 -0.75 -1.35 -17.98
CA TYR A 151 -0.86 -0.82 -19.34
C TYR A 151 0.08 0.37 -19.48
N ILE A 152 0.98 0.32 -20.48
CA ILE A 152 1.92 1.39 -20.77
C ILE A 152 1.51 2.04 -22.08
N GLY A 153 1.13 3.30 -22.02
CA GLY A 153 0.77 4.11 -23.19
C GLY A 153 1.99 4.56 -24.01
N PRO A 154 1.77 5.05 -25.23
CA PRO A 154 2.84 5.47 -26.14
C PRO A 154 3.72 6.59 -25.60
N ASN A 155 3.19 7.40 -24.69
CA ASN A 155 3.88 8.50 -24.00
C ASN A 155 4.55 8.07 -22.66
N GLY A 156 4.57 6.75 -22.37
CA GLY A 156 5.07 6.21 -21.13
C GLY A 156 4.10 6.32 -19.94
N GLN A 157 2.87 6.79 -20.14
CA GLN A 157 1.83 6.79 -19.11
C GLN A 157 1.51 5.36 -18.69
N ARG A 158 1.46 5.14 -17.37
CA ARG A 158 1.14 3.84 -16.77
C ARG A 158 -0.27 3.86 -16.21
N ILE A 159 -1.03 2.81 -16.50
CA ILE A 159 -2.36 2.57 -15.95
C ILE A 159 -2.34 1.18 -15.32
N PHE A 160 -2.87 1.06 -14.12
CA PHE A 160 -2.89 -0.18 -13.36
C PHE A 160 -4.32 -0.67 -13.20
N ASP A 161 -4.54 -1.93 -13.47
CA ASP A 161 -5.79 -2.63 -13.20
C ASP A 161 -5.56 -3.70 -12.13
N VAL A 162 -5.93 -3.41 -10.88
CA VAL A 162 -5.79 -4.34 -9.76
C VAL A 162 -6.76 -5.49 -9.93
N ARG A 163 -6.24 -6.71 -9.96
CA ARG A 163 -7.00 -7.95 -10.09
C ARG A 163 -7.30 -8.60 -8.75
N GLN A 164 -6.30 -8.61 -7.89
CA GLN A 164 -6.40 -9.20 -6.55
C GLN A 164 -5.64 -8.39 -5.52
N MET A 165 -6.10 -8.41 -4.29
CA MET A 165 -5.40 -7.88 -3.12
C MET A 165 -5.24 -9.00 -2.10
N LYS A 166 -4.00 -9.21 -1.62
CA LYS A 166 -3.70 -10.11 -0.51
C LYS A 166 -3.80 -9.32 0.78
N LEU A 167 -4.73 -9.70 1.61
CA LEU A 167 -5.04 -9.06 2.88
C LEU A 167 -4.69 -9.99 4.02
N LEU A 168 -4.09 -9.47 5.07
CA LEU A 168 -3.89 -10.22 6.30
C LEU A 168 -4.90 -9.73 7.34
N ASP A 169 -5.68 -10.67 7.90
CA ASP A 169 -6.61 -10.40 8.98
C ASP A 169 -5.85 -10.45 10.33
N PRO A 170 -5.75 -9.33 11.06
CA PRO A 170 -5.04 -9.31 12.34
C PRO A 170 -5.76 -10.11 13.43
N TYR A 171 -6.95 -10.63 13.18
CA TYR A 171 -7.67 -11.48 14.13
C TYR A 171 -6.88 -12.75 14.48
N PHE A 172 -6.26 -13.38 13.50
CA PHE A 172 -5.53 -14.63 13.65
C PHE A 172 -4.10 -14.46 14.17
N GLY A 173 -3.49 -13.28 14.02
CA GLY A 173 -2.07 -13.09 14.36
C GLY A 173 -1.11 -13.65 13.32
N ALA A 174 0.14 -13.92 13.74
CA ALA A 174 1.22 -14.30 12.82
C ALA A 174 1.29 -15.82 12.52
N ASP A 175 0.73 -16.66 13.38
CA ASP A 175 0.99 -18.10 13.40
C ASP A 175 -0.14 -18.94 12.77
N ASP A 176 -1.14 -18.31 12.16
CA ASP A 176 -2.30 -19.01 11.59
C ASP A 176 -2.31 -18.93 10.07
N ASP A 177 -2.41 -20.08 9.39
CA ASP A 177 -2.47 -20.17 7.93
C ASP A 177 -3.76 -19.54 7.37
N GLU A 178 -4.83 -19.42 8.17
CA GLU A 178 -6.10 -18.78 7.78
C GLU A 178 -6.04 -17.24 7.84
N GLN A 179 -4.93 -16.68 8.27
CA GLN A 179 -4.75 -15.22 8.42
C GLN A 179 -4.88 -14.43 7.11
N PHE A 180 -4.69 -15.08 5.96
CA PHE A 180 -4.74 -14.40 4.67
C PHE A 180 -6.11 -14.52 4.01
N VAL A 181 -6.66 -13.36 3.63
CA VAL A 181 -7.86 -13.23 2.82
C VAL A 181 -7.49 -12.62 1.48
N THR A 182 -8.07 -13.11 0.40
CA THR A 182 -7.86 -12.56 -0.94
C THR A 182 -9.12 -11.82 -1.38
N PHE A 183 -8.98 -10.52 -1.65
CA PHE A 183 -9.98 -9.75 -2.38
C PHE A 183 -9.78 -10.00 -3.88
N VAL A 184 -10.83 -10.36 -4.61
CA VAL A 184 -10.79 -10.62 -6.05
C VAL A 184 -11.75 -9.68 -6.77
N LYS A 185 -11.23 -8.85 -7.67
CA LYS A 185 -12.03 -7.95 -8.49
C LYS A 185 -13.03 -8.75 -9.34
N GLY A 186 -14.29 -8.34 -9.30
CA GLY A 186 -15.39 -8.99 -10.02
C GLY A 186 -16.10 -10.09 -9.22
N THR A 187 -15.50 -10.59 -8.12
CA THR A 187 -16.14 -11.47 -7.15
C THR A 187 -16.54 -10.68 -5.90
N ASP A 188 -15.62 -9.84 -5.42
CA ASP A 188 -15.84 -8.97 -4.26
C ASP A 188 -16.27 -7.57 -4.72
N ASP A 189 -17.17 -6.94 -3.96
CA ASP A 189 -17.64 -5.60 -4.27
C ASP A 189 -16.62 -4.56 -3.78
N THR A 190 -16.13 -3.75 -4.70
CA THR A 190 -15.22 -2.64 -4.40
C THR A 190 -15.90 -1.54 -3.57
N ASN A 191 -17.24 -1.46 -3.59
CA ASN A 191 -17.99 -0.52 -2.75
C ASN A 191 -17.94 -0.89 -1.26
N ASP A 192 -17.62 -2.15 -0.94
CA ASP A 192 -17.39 -2.59 0.45
C ASP A 192 -16.04 -2.09 1.01
N ILE A 193 -15.17 -1.53 0.17
CA ILE A 193 -13.92 -0.91 0.62
C ILE A 193 -14.25 0.46 1.21
N ASN A 194 -14.13 0.59 2.53
CA ASN A 194 -14.38 1.82 3.25
C ASN A 194 -13.24 2.83 3.03
N GLY A 195 -11.99 2.35 2.92
CA GLY A 195 -10.85 3.22 2.68
C GLY A 195 -9.50 2.53 2.80
N LEU A 196 -8.47 3.33 2.57
CA LEU A 196 -7.06 2.94 2.66
C LEU A 196 -6.29 3.95 3.51
N MET A 197 -5.51 3.48 4.46
CA MET A 197 -4.63 4.32 5.27
C MET A 197 -3.16 3.97 5.02
N LYS A 198 -2.35 4.99 4.76
CA LYS A 198 -0.90 4.91 4.64
C LYS A 198 -0.26 5.56 5.86
N VAL A 199 0.70 4.87 6.46
CA VAL A 199 1.51 5.38 7.57
C VAL A 199 2.95 5.48 7.10
N THR A 200 3.59 6.62 7.33
CA THR A 200 4.98 6.89 6.96
C THR A 200 5.75 7.35 8.19
N VAL A 201 6.92 6.76 8.40
CA VAL A 201 7.82 7.11 9.51
C VAL A 201 9.11 7.69 8.95
N THR A 202 9.42 8.93 9.30
CA THR A 202 10.63 9.64 8.85
C THR A 202 11.52 9.99 10.04
N PRO A 203 12.86 9.92 9.91
CA PRO A 203 13.76 10.42 10.94
C PRO A 203 13.51 11.91 11.22
N VAL A 204 13.59 12.30 12.49
CA VAL A 204 13.65 13.71 12.86
C VAL A 204 15.12 14.13 12.77
N GLU A 205 15.46 15.01 11.83
CA GLU A 205 16.80 15.55 11.73
C GLU A 205 17.18 16.26 13.04
N GLN A 206 18.22 15.77 13.69
CA GLN A 206 18.84 16.50 14.80
C GLN A 206 19.55 17.71 14.17
N GLN A 207 19.05 18.91 14.45
CA GLN A 207 19.80 20.11 14.05
C GLN A 207 21.20 20.03 14.65
N PRO A 208 22.27 20.17 13.84
CA PRO A 208 23.62 20.21 14.39
C PRO A 208 23.68 21.39 15.35
N TRP A 209 24.16 21.11 16.58
CA TRP A 209 24.33 22.12 17.62
C TRP A 209 25.07 23.33 17.05
N LYS A 210 24.39 24.45 16.96
CA LYS A 210 25.12 25.73 16.77
C LYS A 210 25.88 25.98 18.08
N ARG A 211 27.18 25.69 18.05
CA ARG A 211 28.12 26.13 19.07
C ARG A 211 28.39 27.63 18.91
#